data_bc9e73db4c6dc2a216b3353fe964bfea
#
_entry.id   bc9e73db4c6dc2a216b3353fe964bfea
#
_cell.length_a   1.000
_cell.length_b   1.000
_cell.length_c   1.000
_cell.angle_alpha   90.00
_cell.angle_beta   90.00
_cell.angle_gamma   90.00
#
_symmetry.space_group_name_H-M   'P 1'
#
loop_
_entity.id
_entity.type
_entity.pdbx_description
1 polymer ?
#
loop_
_entity_poly.entity_id
_entity_poly.type
_entity_poly.pdbx_seq_one_letter_code
_entity_poly.pdbx_strand_id
1 'polypeptide(L)'
;MPDKAHKPRVLVADDERVIADTLAMILNQSGFEARVAYTGERALEMVPDFQPEMLISDVIMAGLNGIDAAIRIREILPSIKILLFSGQAATADLLEKARSHGYEFEILAKPVHPQDLLAKLRV
;
A
#
# COMPACT_ATOMS: atom_id res chain seq x y z
N MET A 1 3.46 -28.30 0.81
CA MET A 1 2.44 -27.99 1.81
C MET A 1 2.40 -26.50 2.10
N PRO A 2 1.30 -25.85 1.82
CA PRO A 2 1.24 -24.44 2.17
C PRO A 2 1.38 -24.29 3.69
N ASP A 3 2.11 -23.30 4.07
CA ASP A 3 2.28 -22.97 5.48
C ASP A 3 1.00 -22.35 6.00
N LYS A 4 0.24 -23.10 6.78
CA LYS A 4 -1.03 -22.62 7.31
C LYS A 4 -0.84 -21.47 8.29
N ALA A 5 0.35 -21.33 8.86
CA ALA A 5 0.66 -20.24 9.77
C ALA A 5 1.09 -18.99 9.02
N HIS A 6 1.43 -19.11 7.74
CA HIS A 6 1.86 -17.95 6.96
C HIS A 6 0.68 -17.05 6.64
N LYS A 7 0.78 -15.82 7.07
CA LYS A 7 -0.17 -14.77 6.72
C LYS A 7 0.54 -13.76 5.84
N PRO A 8 0.01 -13.45 4.65
CA PRO A 8 0.64 -12.45 3.81
C PRO A 8 0.80 -11.13 4.55
N ARG A 9 1.99 -10.57 4.48
CA ARG A 9 2.31 -9.32 5.18
C ARG A 9 1.93 -8.13 4.32
N VAL A 10 1.12 -7.24 4.91
CA VAL A 10 0.62 -6.05 4.22
C VAL A 10 1.04 -4.81 4.99
N LEU A 11 1.70 -3.88 4.32
CA LEU A 11 2.03 -2.59 4.88
C LEU A 11 0.99 -1.57 4.38
N VAL A 12 0.32 -0.91 5.32
CA VAL A 12 -0.70 0.09 5.03
C VAL A 12 -0.13 1.47 5.35
N ALA A 13 -0.04 2.33 4.35
CA ALA A 13 0.49 3.68 4.51
C ALA A 13 -0.60 4.70 4.25
N ASP A 14 -0.96 5.48 5.26
CA ASP A 14 -1.96 6.54 5.16
C ASP A 14 -1.78 7.49 6.34
N ASP A 15 -1.77 8.80 6.07
CA ASP A 15 -1.61 9.78 7.15
C ASP A 15 -2.92 10.04 7.90
N GLU A 16 -4.05 9.57 7.39
CA GLU A 16 -5.31 9.56 8.13
C GLU A 16 -5.34 8.33 9.03
N ARG A 17 -4.99 8.51 10.30
CA ARG A 17 -4.81 7.39 11.24
C ARG A 17 -6.03 6.49 11.36
N VAL A 18 -7.22 7.07 11.38
CA VAL A 18 -8.46 6.28 11.50
C VAL A 18 -8.60 5.34 10.30
N ILE A 19 -8.32 5.83 9.11
CA ILE A 19 -8.41 5.02 7.89
C ILE A 19 -7.35 3.91 7.91
N ALA A 20 -6.10 4.27 8.21
CA ALA A 20 -5.01 3.30 8.25
C ALA A 20 -5.27 2.19 9.27
N ASP A 21 -5.66 2.58 10.49
CA ASP A 21 -5.90 1.63 11.57
C ASP A 21 -7.10 0.73 11.26
N THR A 22 -8.15 1.29 10.69
CA THR A 22 -9.34 0.52 10.31
C THR A 22 -9.01 -0.52 9.23
N LEU A 23 -8.27 -0.11 8.21
CA LEU A 23 -7.86 -1.04 7.16
C LEU A 23 -6.99 -2.17 7.71
N ALA A 24 -6.03 -1.82 8.56
CA ALA A 24 -5.17 -2.83 9.17
C ALA A 24 -5.98 -3.82 10.01
N MET A 25 -6.95 -3.32 10.77
CA MET A 25 -7.80 -4.18 11.58
C MET A 25 -8.59 -5.16 10.71
N ILE A 26 -9.19 -4.67 9.62
CA ILE A 26 -9.94 -5.50 8.70
C ILE A 26 -9.03 -6.56 8.07
N LEU A 27 -7.85 -6.18 7.65
CA LEU A 27 -6.90 -7.10 7.04
C LEU A 27 -6.45 -8.17 8.04
N ASN A 28 -6.15 -7.78 9.27
CA ASN A 28 -5.75 -8.74 10.30
C ASN A 28 -6.87 -9.73 10.61
N GLN A 29 -8.13 -9.30 10.55
CA GLN A 29 -9.28 -10.17 10.74
C GLN A 29 -9.54 -11.08 9.53
N SER A 30 -8.95 -10.77 8.40
CA SER A 30 -9.21 -11.44 7.13
C SER A 30 -8.07 -12.37 6.69
N GLY A 31 -7.16 -12.69 7.58
CA GLY A 31 -6.10 -13.65 7.32
C GLY A 31 -4.77 -13.06 6.87
N PHE A 32 -4.61 -11.75 6.96
CA PHE A 32 -3.34 -11.07 6.66
C PHE A 32 -2.64 -10.65 7.94
N GLU A 33 -1.36 -10.34 7.83
CA GLU A 33 -0.61 -9.67 8.88
C GLU A 33 -0.37 -8.25 8.41
N ALA A 34 -1.14 -7.30 8.93
CA ALA A 34 -1.09 -5.91 8.50
C ALA A 34 -0.43 -5.03 9.56
N ARG A 35 0.43 -4.14 9.12
CA ARG A 35 1.04 -3.09 9.94
C ARG A 35 0.82 -1.76 9.27
N VAL A 36 0.85 -0.69 10.08
CA VAL A 36 0.52 0.65 9.63
C VAL A 36 1.75 1.55 9.67
N ALA A 37 1.88 2.38 8.65
CA ALA A 37 2.79 3.52 8.62
C ALA A 37 1.96 4.77 8.34
N TYR A 38 2.17 5.83 9.10
CA TYR A 38 1.39 7.06 8.95
C TYR A 38 2.06 8.07 8.03
N THR A 39 3.23 7.74 7.50
CA THR A 39 3.93 8.55 6.50
C THR A 39 4.63 7.64 5.51
N GLY A 40 4.97 8.20 4.34
CA GLY A 40 5.75 7.46 3.35
C GLY A 40 7.15 7.14 3.85
N GLU A 41 7.75 8.06 4.59
CA GLU A 41 9.07 7.85 5.19
C GLU A 41 9.06 6.69 6.17
N ARG A 42 8.03 6.64 7.03
CA ARG A 42 7.90 5.54 7.99
C ARG A 42 7.70 4.21 7.28
N ALA A 43 6.92 4.20 6.20
CA ALA A 43 6.73 2.99 5.41
C ALA A 43 8.06 2.45 4.91
N LEU A 44 8.91 3.33 4.37
CA LEU A 44 10.24 2.94 3.92
C LEU A 44 11.10 2.36 5.05
N GLU A 45 11.06 2.98 6.23
CA GLU A 45 11.81 2.51 7.39
C GLU A 45 11.40 1.12 7.83
N MET A 46 10.13 0.76 7.65
CA MET A 46 9.60 -0.53 8.09
C MET A 46 9.94 -1.69 7.13
N VAL A 47 10.30 -1.39 5.90
CA VAL A 47 10.49 -2.42 4.87
C VAL A 47 11.58 -3.44 5.24
N PRO A 48 12.78 -3.05 5.71
CA PRO A 48 13.81 -4.04 6.00
C PRO A 48 13.41 -5.06 7.07
N ASP A 49 12.71 -4.62 8.09
CA ASP A 49 12.32 -5.51 9.20
C ASP A 49 11.05 -6.29 8.89
N PHE A 50 10.05 -5.62 8.35
CA PHE A 50 8.75 -6.23 8.12
C PHE A 50 8.71 -7.10 6.86
N GLN A 51 9.46 -6.73 5.83
CA GLN A 51 9.49 -7.43 4.54
C GLN A 51 8.06 -7.65 4.00
N PRO A 52 7.30 -6.57 3.75
CA PRO A 52 5.92 -6.73 3.29
C PRO A 52 5.85 -7.37 1.91
N GLU A 53 4.83 -8.18 1.71
CA GLU A 53 4.54 -8.79 0.41
C GLU A 53 3.62 -7.90 -0.41
N MET A 54 2.91 -6.99 0.26
CA MET A 54 1.97 -6.06 -0.35
C MET A 54 2.07 -4.70 0.33
N LEU A 55 1.90 -3.66 -0.47
CA LEU A 55 1.80 -2.28 0.01
C LEU A 55 0.46 -1.71 -0.41
N ILE A 56 -0.26 -1.13 0.53
CA ILE A 56 -1.46 -0.35 0.27
C ILE A 56 -1.16 1.06 0.75
N SER A 57 -1.24 2.04 -0.14
CA SER A 57 -0.86 3.40 0.22
C SER A 57 -1.80 4.43 -0.37
N ASP A 58 -2.12 5.46 0.41
CA ASP A 58 -2.70 6.67 -0.13
C ASP A 58 -1.66 7.35 -1.02
N VAL A 59 -2.09 7.97 -2.10
CA VAL A 59 -1.18 8.71 -3.00
C VAL A 59 -0.78 10.03 -2.36
N ILE A 60 -1.75 10.75 -1.81
CA ILE A 60 -1.50 12.08 -1.25
C ILE A 60 -1.28 11.97 0.25
N MET A 61 -0.02 12.15 0.65
CA MET A 61 0.38 12.17 2.05
C MET A 61 1.33 13.34 2.29
N ALA A 62 1.36 13.84 3.52
CA ALA A 62 2.34 14.86 3.89
C ALA A 62 3.75 14.28 3.76
N GLY A 63 4.68 15.08 3.26
CA GLY A 63 6.05 14.63 3.02
C GLY A 63 6.14 13.77 1.76
N LEU A 64 6.73 12.58 1.88
CA LEU A 64 6.89 11.68 0.75
C LEU A 64 5.53 11.14 0.32
N ASN A 65 5.13 11.41 -0.92
CA ASN A 65 3.83 10.91 -1.42
C ASN A 65 3.87 9.41 -1.66
N GLY A 66 2.66 8.81 -1.80
CA GLY A 66 2.54 7.37 -1.92
C GLY A 66 3.17 6.79 -3.18
N ILE A 67 3.20 7.55 -4.26
CA ILE A 67 3.80 7.07 -5.51
C ILE A 67 5.33 7.00 -5.37
N ASP A 68 5.95 8.05 -4.83
CA ASP A 68 7.39 8.04 -4.61
C ASP A 68 7.80 6.99 -3.58
N ALA A 69 7.01 6.82 -2.52
CA ALA A 69 7.25 5.76 -1.56
C ALA A 69 7.16 4.38 -2.22
N ALA A 70 6.14 4.17 -3.05
CA ALA A 70 5.96 2.91 -3.76
C ALA A 70 7.12 2.58 -4.68
N ILE A 71 7.61 3.58 -5.41
CA ILE A 71 8.76 3.40 -6.29
C ILE A 71 10.00 2.98 -5.50
N ARG A 72 10.28 3.66 -4.41
CA ARG A 72 11.45 3.35 -3.57
C ARG A 72 11.32 1.96 -2.93
N ILE A 73 10.13 1.60 -2.49
CA ILE A 73 9.89 0.29 -1.91
C ILE A 73 10.06 -0.80 -2.96
N ARG A 74 9.57 -0.58 -4.18
CA ARG A 74 9.74 -1.54 -5.26
C ARG A 74 11.20 -1.72 -5.66
N GLU A 75 12.01 -0.69 -5.53
CA GLU A 75 13.44 -0.82 -5.76
C GLU A 75 14.10 -1.76 -4.73
N ILE A 76 13.59 -1.76 -3.50
CA ILE A 76 14.08 -2.63 -2.43
C ILE A 76 13.48 -4.04 -2.55
N LEU A 77 12.18 -4.12 -2.85
CA LEU A 77 11.41 -5.36 -2.94
C LEU A 77 10.74 -5.44 -4.32
N PRO A 78 11.47 -5.90 -5.35
CA PRO A 78 10.95 -5.86 -6.74
C PRO A 78 9.65 -6.64 -6.96
N SER A 79 9.36 -7.63 -6.12
CA SER A 79 8.17 -8.48 -6.28
C SER A 79 6.97 -8.01 -5.47
N ILE A 80 7.09 -6.89 -4.76
CA ILE A 80 5.99 -6.41 -3.92
C ILE A 80 4.77 -6.03 -4.77
N LYS A 81 3.59 -6.43 -4.32
CA LYS A 81 2.34 -6.01 -4.93
C LYS A 81 1.94 -4.66 -4.34
N ILE A 82 1.57 -3.71 -5.19
CA ILE A 82 1.26 -2.35 -4.76
C ILE A 82 -0.13 -1.96 -5.21
N LEU A 83 -0.94 -1.46 -4.27
CA LEU A 83 -2.24 -0.85 -4.53
C LEU A 83 -2.22 0.57 -3.97
N LEU A 84 -2.60 1.53 -4.78
CA LEU A 84 -2.65 2.94 -4.36
C LEU A 84 -4.09 3.42 -4.29
N PHE A 85 -4.40 4.24 -3.29
CA PHE A 85 -5.72 4.85 -3.14
C PHE A 85 -5.66 6.30 -3.58
N SER A 86 -6.64 6.72 -4.36
CA SER A 86 -6.71 8.11 -4.80
C SER A 86 -8.15 8.59 -4.85
N GLY A 87 -8.39 9.77 -4.29
CA GLY A 87 -9.67 10.46 -4.40
C GLY A 87 -9.58 11.79 -5.10
N GLN A 88 -8.42 12.11 -5.66
CA GLN A 88 -8.16 13.44 -6.19
C GLN A 88 -7.65 13.40 -7.63
N ALA A 89 -8.09 14.41 -8.42
CA ALA A 89 -7.68 14.54 -9.81
C ALA A 89 -6.17 14.80 -9.97
N ALA A 90 -5.55 15.49 -9.00
CA ALA A 90 -4.12 15.79 -9.05
C ALA A 90 -3.24 14.54 -9.08
N THR A 91 -3.78 13.40 -8.68
CA THR A 91 -3.06 12.12 -8.73
C THR A 91 -2.68 11.74 -10.16
N ALA A 92 -3.45 12.17 -11.15
CA ALA A 92 -3.18 11.82 -12.55
C ALA A 92 -1.78 12.25 -13.00
N ASP A 93 -1.33 13.44 -12.59
CA ASP A 93 0.00 13.94 -12.96
C ASP A 93 1.11 13.10 -12.33
N LEU A 94 0.93 12.70 -11.07
CA LEU A 94 1.91 11.87 -10.38
C LEU A 94 2.00 10.47 -11.02
N LEU A 95 0.86 9.90 -11.41
CA LEU A 95 0.82 8.61 -12.08
C LEU A 95 1.47 8.67 -13.45
N GLU A 96 1.21 9.75 -14.20
CA GLU A 96 1.82 9.96 -15.52
C GLU A 96 3.34 10.04 -15.40
N LYS A 97 3.83 10.77 -14.41
CA LYS A 97 5.25 10.90 -14.16
C LYS A 97 5.88 9.54 -13.81
N ALA A 98 5.21 8.76 -12.97
CA ALA A 98 5.69 7.42 -12.63
C ALA A 98 5.72 6.52 -13.86
N ARG A 99 4.68 6.57 -14.68
CA ARG A 99 4.58 5.77 -15.90
C ARG A 99 5.70 6.12 -16.87
N SER A 100 6.05 7.39 -16.98
CA SER A 100 7.13 7.83 -17.86
C SER A 100 8.50 7.29 -17.43
N HIS A 101 8.63 6.86 -16.18
CA HIS A 101 9.82 6.23 -15.63
C HIS A 101 9.70 4.69 -15.57
N GLY A 102 8.68 4.13 -16.23
CA GLY A 102 8.50 2.69 -16.31
C GLY A 102 7.72 2.05 -15.17
N TYR A 103 7.04 2.83 -14.33
CA TYR A 103 6.26 2.31 -13.21
C TYR A 103 4.77 2.46 -13.46
N GLU A 104 4.07 1.34 -13.44
CA GLU A 104 2.61 1.31 -13.49
C GLU A 104 2.08 0.76 -12.17
N PHE A 105 1.11 1.45 -11.59
CA PHE A 105 0.51 1.05 -10.33
C PHE A 105 -0.99 0.87 -10.48
N GLU A 106 -1.51 -0.10 -9.76
CA GLU A 106 -2.95 -0.31 -9.69
C GLU A 106 -3.56 0.70 -8.71
N ILE A 107 -4.63 1.36 -9.14
CA ILE A 107 -5.26 2.43 -8.38
C ILE A 107 -6.68 2.02 -8.01
N LEU A 108 -7.04 2.26 -6.74
CA LEU A 108 -8.42 2.14 -6.27
C LEU A 108 -8.93 3.54 -5.94
N ALA A 109 -10.12 3.86 -6.44
CA ALA A 109 -10.75 5.15 -6.15
C ALA A 109 -11.29 5.15 -4.73
N LYS A 110 -11.16 6.29 -4.04
CA LYS A 110 -11.80 6.50 -2.74
C LYS A 110 -13.27 6.89 -2.93
N PRO A 111 -14.16 6.47 -2.04
CA PRO A 111 -13.94 5.62 -0.87
C PRO A 111 -13.75 4.15 -1.28
N VAL A 112 -12.84 3.46 -0.59
CA VAL A 112 -12.54 2.06 -0.87
C VAL A 112 -13.39 1.16 0.02
N HIS A 113 -14.13 0.25 -0.61
CA HIS A 113 -14.89 -0.74 0.16
C HIS A 113 -13.96 -1.89 0.56
N PRO A 114 -14.02 -2.34 1.82
CA PRO A 114 -13.14 -3.42 2.28
C PRO A 114 -13.23 -4.68 1.44
N GLN A 115 -14.41 -5.02 0.95
CA GLN A 115 -14.57 -6.22 0.11
C GLN A 115 -13.83 -6.12 -1.20
N ASP A 116 -13.83 -4.92 -1.83
CA ASP A 116 -13.10 -4.70 -3.07
C ASP A 116 -11.60 -4.79 -2.84
N LEU A 117 -11.13 -4.22 -1.72
CA LEU A 117 -9.74 -4.29 -1.35
C LEU A 117 -9.31 -5.74 -1.14
N LEU A 118 -10.07 -6.51 -0.37
CA LEU A 118 -9.74 -7.91 -0.11
C LEU A 118 -9.72 -8.73 -1.40
N ALA A 119 -10.65 -8.49 -2.31
CA ALA A 119 -10.68 -9.17 -3.59
C ALA A 119 -9.40 -8.91 -4.39
N LYS A 120 -8.91 -7.67 -4.38
CA LYS A 120 -7.67 -7.30 -5.08
C LYS A 120 -6.45 -7.96 -4.45
N LEU A 121 -6.41 -8.09 -3.13
CA LEU A 121 -5.27 -8.67 -2.44
C LEU A 121 -5.19 -10.18 -2.57
N ARG A 122 -6.32 -10.85 -2.80
CA ARG A 122 -6.39 -12.31 -2.87
C ARG A 122 -6.14 -12.88 -4.27
N VAL A 123 -5.99 -12.02 -5.25
CA VAL A 123 -5.75 -12.46 -6.64
C VAL A 123 -4.28 -12.74 -6.90
#